data_46f6c320ca23ce5da10c53f2214ddcaf
#
_entry.id   46f6c320ca23ce5da10c53f2214ddcaf
#
_cell.length_a   1.000
_cell.length_b   1.000
_cell.length_c   1.000
_cell.angle_alpha   90.00
_cell.angle_beta   90.00
_cell.angle_gamma   90.00
#
_symmetry.space_group_name_H-M   'P 1'
#
loop_
_entity.id
_entity.type
_entity.pdbx_description
1 polymer ?
#
loop_
_entity_poly.entity_id
_entity_poly.type
_entity_poly.pdbx_seq_one_letter_code
_entity_poly.pdbx_strand_id
1 'polypeptide(L)'
;MAIQNTRIKTAGLLLLLCVLAVPLLAPSIVPNEIRAQSANDEIPRLANGRPDIQGIWDFRTITPFQRPEDLADIEVLTDAEAVAFEDAENERRDRDNFTDTSTTGDYNQFWYDRGTEILDDGRTSLIVDPANGRIPTLTDAARNRNQLRTKAAQEAAGVEVRPLSERCIMGFNSGPPMIPSAYNNNVQLVQTEEFVLIHNEMVHNIRPVKMNASSHLEVPRKWEGDSIGRWEADTLIIETRNFARETAFGNSSANMYLEEKFWMIDADTLGYEF
;
A
#
# COMPACT_ATOMS: atom_id res chain seq x y z
N MET A 1 -3.83 10.97 0.69
CA MET A 1 -2.61 10.25 1.14
C MET A 1 -1.86 9.74 -0.07
N ALA A 2 -0.57 9.93 -0.16
CA ALA A 2 0.24 9.41 -1.26
C ALA A 2 1.13 8.26 -0.76
N ILE A 3 1.16 7.15 -1.47
CA ILE A 3 2.03 6.01 -1.22
C ILE A 3 2.90 5.79 -2.46
N GLN A 4 4.20 5.69 -2.28
CA GLN A 4 5.16 5.47 -3.36
C GLN A 4 5.56 4.00 -3.40
N ASN A 5 5.59 3.40 -4.59
CA ASN A 5 5.86 1.97 -4.77
C ASN A 5 6.96 1.73 -5.79
N THR A 6 7.69 0.64 -5.61
CA THR A 6 8.75 0.21 -6.54
C THR A 6 8.34 -1.07 -7.27
N ARG A 7 8.55 -1.11 -8.58
CA ARG A 7 8.23 -2.28 -9.42
C ARG A 7 9.30 -3.36 -9.27
N ILE A 8 8.90 -4.59 -8.98
CA ILE A 8 9.81 -5.74 -8.93
C ILE A 8 10.11 -6.23 -10.35
N LYS A 9 11.37 -6.12 -10.79
CA LYS A 9 11.82 -6.68 -12.08
C LYS A 9 12.13 -8.16 -11.92
N THR A 10 11.42 -9.02 -12.63
CA THR A 10 11.83 -10.42 -12.82
C THR A 10 12.99 -10.49 -13.81
N ALA A 11 14.21 -10.60 -13.31
CA ALA A 11 15.39 -10.87 -14.16
C ALA A 11 15.34 -12.31 -14.66
N GLY A 12 15.10 -12.49 -15.95
CA GLY A 12 15.19 -13.78 -16.61
C GLY A 12 16.65 -14.27 -16.63
N LEU A 13 16.92 -15.38 -15.96
CA LEU A 13 18.22 -16.05 -15.92
C LEU A 13 18.47 -16.80 -17.23
N LEU A 14 19.25 -16.21 -18.15
CA LEU A 14 19.82 -16.92 -19.29
C LEU A 14 21.14 -17.55 -18.86
N LEU A 15 21.14 -18.88 -18.69
CA LEU A 15 22.36 -19.67 -18.52
C LEU A 15 23.04 -19.81 -19.87
N LEU A 16 24.21 -19.18 -20.06
CA LEU A 16 25.11 -19.49 -21.16
C LEU A 16 26.36 -20.18 -20.58
N LEU A 17 26.45 -21.47 -20.82
CA LEU A 17 27.68 -22.24 -20.57
C LEU A 17 28.73 -21.86 -21.63
N CYS A 18 29.91 -21.36 -21.22
CA CYS A 18 31.12 -21.41 -22.01
C CYS A 18 32.31 -21.84 -21.16
N VAL A 19 33.04 -22.80 -21.74
CA VAL A 19 34.14 -23.57 -21.14
C VAL A 19 35.47 -22.85 -21.34
N LEU A 20 36.25 -22.78 -20.25
CA LEU A 20 37.72 -22.72 -20.07
C LEU A 20 38.66 -22.06 -21.10
N ALA A 21 39.36 -21.06 -20.63
CA ALA A 21 40.80 -20.90 -20.78
C ALA A 21 41.35 -19.99 -19.66
N VAL A 22 42.24 -20.51 -18.82
CA VAL A 22 42.94 -19.77 -17.75
C VAL A 22 44.23 -19.18 -18.35
N PRO A 23 44.55 -17.90 -18.10
CA PRO A 23 45.90 -17.51 -17.75
C PRO A 23 45.92 -16.77 -16.40
N LEU A 24 46.84 -17.20 -15.54
CA LEU A 24 47.21 -16.49 -14.31
C LEU A 24 47.75 -15.10 -14.65
N LEU A 25 47.10 -14.07 -14.14
CA LEU A 25 47.68 -12.74 -13.97
C LEU A 25 47.09 -12.09 -12.71
N ALA A 26 47.94 -11.43 -11.95
CA ALA A 26 47.72 -10.88 -10.63
C ALA A 26 46.50 -9.96 -10.51
N PRO A 27 45.89 -9.84 -9.31
CA PRO A 27 44.70 -9.03 -9.13
C PRO A 27 45.04 -7.54 -9.13
N SER A 28 44.68 -6.85 -10.19
CA SER A 28 44.50 -5.41 -10.15
C SER A 28 43.20 -5.18 -9.40
N ILE A 29 43.28 -4.60 -8.21
CA ILE A 29 42.11 -4.07 -7.48
C ILE A 29 41.60 -2.89 -8.30
N VAL A 30 40.62 -3.13 -9.17
CA VAL A 30 39.83 -2.07 -9.78
C VAL A 30 38.76 -1.70 -8.74
N PRO A 31 38.64 -0.43 -8.33
CA PRO A 31 37.50 -0.01 -7.48
C PRO A 31 36.23 -0.40 -8.20
N ASN A 32 35.39 -1.13 -7.51
CA ASN A 32 34.04 -1.41 -7.99
C ASN A 32 33.30 -0.07 -8.02
N GLU A 33 33.37 0.64 -9.15
CA GLU A 33 32.41 1.71 -9.41
C GLU A 33 31.05 1.03 -9.43
N ILE A 34 30.30 1.22 -8.36
CA ILE A 34 28.86 1.00 -8.34
C ILE A 34 28.34 1.95 -9.42
N ARG A 35 28.17 1.41 -10.60
CA ARG A 35 27.51 2.11 -11.70
C ARG A 35 26.07 2.27 -11.23
N ALA A 36 25.75 3.44 -10.71
CA ALA A 36 24.38 3.87 -10.52
C ALA A 36 23.70 3.62 -11.87
N GLN A 37 22.79 2.64 -11.88
CA GLN A 37 21.98 2.35 -13.04
C GLN A 37 21.15 3.61 -13.24
N SER A 38 21.40 4.36 -14.32
CA SER A 38 20.60 5.52 -14.67
C SER A 38 19.16 5.06 -14.67
N ALA A 39 18.36 5.63 -13.77
CA ALA A 39 16.91 5.45 -13.76
C ALA A 39 16.45 5.75 -15.20
N ASN A 40 15.67 4.83 -15.77
CA ASN A 40 15.05 5.06 -17.05
C ASN A 40 13.87 6.01 -16.77
N ASP A 41 14.10 7.31 -16.87
CA ASP A 41 13.12 8.36 -16.55
C ASP A 41 11.91 8.35 -17.50
N GLU A 42 11.97 7.54 -18.56
CA GLU A 42 10.88 7.45 -19.52
C GLU A 42 9.75 6.54 -19.02
N ILE A 43 8.60 7.13 -18.75
CA ILE A 43 7.39 6.42 -18.34
C ILE A 43 6.96 5.44 -19.45
N PRO A 44 6.88 4.13 -19.17
CA PRO A 44 6.41 3.15 -20.15
C PRO A 44 4.95 3.42 -20.55
N ARG A 45 4.63 3.19 -21.85
CA ARG A 45 3.29 3.44 -22.37
C ARG A 45 2.76 2.25 -23.16
N LEU A 46 1.47 2.04 -23.04
CA LEU A 46 0.72 1.11 -23.89
C LEU A 46 0.57 1.65 -25.31
N ALA A 47 0.16 0.79 -26.23
CA ALA A 47 -0.06 1.14 -27.63
C ALA A 47 -1.09 2.28 -27.83
N ASN A 48 -2.03 2.45 -26.90
CA ASN A 48 -3.01 3.55 -26.90
C ASN A 48 -2.47 4.87 -26.31
N GLY A 49 -1.19 4.94 -25.95
CA GLY A 49 -0.51 6.11 -25.40
C GLY A 49 -0.70 6.31 -23.88
N ARG A 50 -1.51 5.52 -23.21
CA ARG A 50 -1.69 5.61 -21.75
C ARG A 50 -0.46 5.09 -21.02
N PRO A 51 -0.12 5.62 -19.82
CA PRO A 51 0.91 5.01 -18.99
C PRO A 51 0.65 3.53 -18.75
N ASP A 52 1.69 2.72 -18.85
CA ASP A 52 1.62 1.30 -18.50
C ASP A 52 1.86 1.13 -17.01
N ILE A 53 0.78 1.07 -16.23
CA ILE A 53 0.81 0.87 -14.79
C ILE A 53 0.77 -0.62 -14.41
N GLN A 54 0.85 -1.54 -15.38
CA GLN A 54 0.82 -2.97 -15.12
C GLN A 54 2.06 -3.44 -14.38
N GLY A 55 1.89 -4.44 -13.55
CA GLY A 55 3.00 -5.05 -12.82
C GLY A 55 2.62 -5.43 -11.41
N ILE A 56 3.62 -5.86 -10.67
CA ILE A 56 3.52 -6.12 -9.22
C ILE A 56 4.24 -4.97 -8.53
N TRP A 57 3.52 -4.30 -7.65
CA TRP A 57 3.96 -3.13 -6.92
C TRP A 57 4.01 -3.43 -5.44
N ASP A 58 5.09 -3.05 -4.80
CA ASP A 58 5.29 -3.16 -3.36
C ASP A 58 4.96 -1.82 -2.71
N PHE A 59 4.04 -1.82 -1.74
CA PHE A 59 3.66 -0.62 -1.01
C PHE A 59 4.05 -0.67 0.48
N ARG A 60 5.10 -1.43 0.81
CA ARG A 60 5.67 -1.47 2.15
C ARG A 60 6.27 -0.12 2.53
N THR A 61 6.02 0.32 3.73
CA THR A 61 6.74 1.43 4.37
C THR A 61 6.48 1.43 5.86
N ILE A 62 7.45 1.92 6.62
CA ILE A 62 7.29 2.21 8.05
C ILE A 62 6.89 3.66 8.32
N THR A 63 6.66 4.47 7.27
CA THR A 63 6.08 5.81 7.42
C THR A 63 4.77 5.71 8.19
N PRO A 64 4.61 6.42 9.32
CA PRO A 64 3.39 6.35 10.11
C PRO A 64 2.15 6.76 9.32
N PHE A 65 1.02 6.07 9.53
CA PHE A 65 -0.24 6.47 8.91
C PHE A 65 -0.65 7.88 9.34
N GLN A 66 -0.57 8.16 10.64
CA GLN A 66 -0.75 9.48 11.21
C GLN A 66 0.55 9.98 11.81
N ARG A 67 0.80 11.29 11.73
CA ARG A 67 1.99 11.91 12.31
C ARG A 67 2.05 11.63 13.83
N PRO A 68 3.16 11.06 14.33
CA PRO A 68 3.38 10.86 15.75
C PRO A 68 3.33 12.17 16.54
N GLU A 69 3.00 12.09 17.83
CA GLU A 69 2.87 13.30 18.66
C GLU A 69 4.21 14.01 18.90
N ASP A 70 5.27 13.24 19.00
CA ASP A 70 6.66 13.71 19.15
C ASP A 70 7.20 14.36 17.87
N LEU A 71 6.55 14.13 16.72
CA LEU A 71 6.87 14.76 15.44
C LEU A 71 5.80 15.78 15.00
N ALA A 72 4.93 16.26 15.90
CA ALA A 72 3.76 17.07 15.55
C ALA A 72 4.08 18.29 14.67
N ASP A 73 5.23 18.92 14.90
CA ASP A 73 5.71 20.12 14.21
C ASP A 73 6.71 19.82 13.06
N ILE A 74 6.98 18.54 12.78
CA ILE A 74 7.97 18.11 11.79
C ILE A 74 7.23 17.37 10.66
N GLU A 75 7.08 18.03 9.51
CA GLU A 75 6.43 17.43 8.34
C GLU A 75 7.34 16.48 7.57
N VAL A 76 8.62 16.83 7.49
CA VAL A 76 9.64 16.10 6.73
C VAL A 76 10.91 16.01 7.58
N LEU A 77 11.47 14.80 7.67
CA LEU A 77 12.75 14.54 8.32
C LEU A 77 13.91 14.87 7.38
N THR A 78 15.00 15.30 7.94
CA THR A 78 16.29 15.31 7.22
C THR A 78 16.79 13.88 7.04
N ASP A 79 17.71 13.62 6.11
CA ASP A 79 18.27 12.27 5.85
C ASP A 79 18.81 11.61 7.14
N ALA A 80 19.49 12.39 8.00
CA ALA A 80 20.02 11.90 9.27
C ALA A 80 18.93 11.57 10.29
N GLU A 81 17.85 12.35 10.33
CA GLU A 81 16.68 12.08 11.18
C GLU A 81 15.88 10.90 10.66
N ALA A 82 15.78 10.73 9.33
CA ALA A 82 15.15 9.59 8.70
C ALA A 82 15.82 8.28 9.10
N VAL A 83 17.14 8.19 8.94
CA VAL A 83 17.94 7.02 9.37
C VAL A 83 17.75 6.74 10.86
N ALA A 84 17.82 7.76 11.72
CA ALA A 84 17.65 7.58 13.16
C ALA A 84 16.22 7.10 13.51
N PHE A 85 15.20 7.60 12.81
CA PHE A 85 13.82 7.19 12.97
C PHE A 85 13.62 5.74 12.53
N GLU A 86 14.18 5.36 11.38
CA GLU A 86 14.11 4.00 10.84
C GLU A 86 14.75 2.99 11.78
N ASP A 87 15.95 3.27 12.26
CA ASP A 87 16.65 2.40 13.22
C ASP A 87 15.83 2.20 14.50
N ALA A 88 15.34 3.28 15.10
CA ALA A 88 14.55 3.24 16.32
C ALA A 88 13.20 2.50 16.11
N GLU A 89 12.53 2.73 14.98
CA GLU A 89 11.24 2.13 14.69
C GLU A 89 11.37 0.65 14.35
N ASN A 90 12.42 0.24 13.64
CA ASN A 90 12.72 -1.15 13.36
C ASN A 90 13.04 -1.92 14.63
N GLU A 91 13.87 -1.35 15.53
CA GLU A 91 14.14 -1.95 16.83
C GLU A 91 12.87 -2.08 17.70
N ARG A 92 12.04 -1.02 17.74
CA ARG A 92 10.79 -1.00 18.48
C ARG A 92 9.78 -2.04 17.97
N ARG A 93 9.78 -2.32 16.68
CA ARG A 93 8.83 -3.26 16.04
C ARG A 93 9.35 -4.67 15.94
N ASP A 94 10.60 -4.91 16.23
CA ASP A 94 11.18 -6.25 16.15
C ASP A 94 10.52 -7.18 17.15
N ARG A 95 9.79 -8.16 16.61
CA ARG A 95 9.01 -9.12 17.42
C ARG A 95 9.91 -10.09 18.20
N ASP A 96 11.13 -10.31 17.76
CA ASP A 96 12.07 -11.19 18.44
C ASP A 96 12.62 -10.56 19.73
N ASN A 97 12.48 -9.23 19.89
CA ASN A 97 12.82 -8.51 21.12
C ASN A 97 11.74 -8.63 22.23
N PHE A 98 10.55 -9.14 21.91
CA PHE A 98 9.49 -9.32 22.90
C PHE A 98 9.64 -10.67 23.60
N THR A 99 9.91 -10.61 24.90
CA THR A 99 10.10 -11.82 25.75
C THR A 99 8.79 -12.44 26.23
N ASP A 100 7.65 -11.79 26.03
CA ASP A 100 6.36 -12.32 26.43
C ASP A 100 5.88 -13.41 25.46
N THR A 101 6.22 -14.65 25.79
CA THR A 101 5.78 -15.85 25.07
C THR A 101 4.40 -16.35 25.55
N SER A 102 3.69 -15.58 26.39
CA SER A 102 2.40 -15.99 26.95
C SER A 102 1.26 -15.99 25.94
N THR A 103 1.45 -15.32 24.79
CA THR A 103 0.42 -15.22 23.74
C THR A 103 0.59 -16.37 22.74
N THR A 104 -0.22 -17.39 22.88
CA THR A 104 -0.27 -18.50 21.91
C THR A 104 -0.67 -17.94 20.54
N GLY A 105 0.14 -18.22 19.50
CA GLY A 105 -0.14 -17.83 18.12
C GLY A 105 0.46 -16.49 17.72
N ASP A 106 1.35 -15.91 18.51
CA ASP A 106 2.15 -14.78 18.07
C ASP A 106 3.27 -15.23 17.12
N TYR A 107 3.60 -14.37 16.15
CA TYR A 107 4.63 -14.64 15.15
C TYR A 107 5.93 -13.94 15.55
N ASN A 108 7.08 -14.59 15.26
CA ASN A 108 8.38 -13.96 15.33
C ASN A 108 8.60 -12.99 14.17
N GLN A 109 9.70 -12.21 14.20
CA GLN A 109 9.99 -11.17 13.20
C GLN A 109 10.02 -11.70 11.76
N PHE A 110 10.41 -12.95 11.55
CA PHE A 110 10.47 -13.56 10.21
C PHE A 110 9.16 -13.48 9.42
N TRP A 111 8.00 -13.47 10.06
CA TRP A 111 6.70 -13.44 9.41
C TRP A 111 6.19 -12.03 9.06
N TYR A 112 6.92 -11.00 9.51
CA TYR A 112 6.55 -9.61 9.25
C TYR A 112 7.30 -9.09 8.02
N ASP A 113 6.55 -8.42 7.12
CA ASP A 113 7.05 -7.87 5.87
C ASP A 113 6.49 -6.46 5.65
N ARG A 114 6.74 -5.58 6.61
CA ARG A 114 6.23 -4.19 6.62
C ARG A 114 7.17 -3.19 5.96
N GLY A 115 8.34 -3.65 5.49
CA GLY A 115 9.44 -2.78 5.10
C GLY A 115 10.25 -2.29 6.31
N THR A 116 11.34 -1.61 6.03
CA THR A 116 12.30 -1.08 7.02
C THR A 116 12.56 0.40 6.85
N GLU A 117 12.02 1.01 5.80
CA GLU A 117 12.30 2.38 5.37
C GLU A 117 11.00 3.21 5.35
N ILE A 118 11.14 4.50 5.58
CA ILE A 118 10.08 5.48 5.31
C ILE A 118 10.05 5.79 3.81
N LEU A 119 9.06 6.59 3.38
CA LEU A 119 9.02 7.07 2.00
C LEU A 119 10.19 8.02 1.71
N ASP A 120 10.72 7.97 0.48
CA ASP A 120 11.92 8.69 0.03
C ASP A 120 11.85 10.23 0.23
N ASP A 121 10.65 10.78 0.32
CA ASP A 121 10.46 12.21 0.58
C ASP A 121 10.57 12.60 2.07
N GLY A 122 10.88 11.64 2.94
CA GLY A 122 11.12 11.86 4.37
C GLY A 122 9.90 12.28 5.18
N ARG A 123 8.69 12.18 4.62
CA ARG A 123 7.45 12.61 5.31
C ARG A 123 7.19 11.81 6.59
N THR A 124 6.70 12.49 7.60
CA THR A 124 6.41 11.91 8.92
C THR A 124 5.01 11.29 9.05
N SER A 125 4.19 11.38 7.99
CA SER A 125 2.88 10.73 7.93
C SER A 125 2.46 10.43 6.50
N LEU A 126 1.68 9.35 6.32
CA LEU A 126 1.00 9.08 5.04
C LEU A 126 -0.16 10.05 4.80
N ILE A 127 -0.76 10.61 5.87
CA ILE A 127 -1.77 11.65 5.76
C ILE A 127 -1.08 12.98 5.44
N VAL A 128 -1.40 13.57 4.28
CA VAL A 128 -0.87 14.85 3.82
C VAL A 128 -1.90 15.97 3.89
N ASP A 129 -3.18 15.63 3.90
CA ASP A 129 -4.29 16.55 4.13
C ASP A 129 -5.26 15.93 5.15
N PRO A 130 -5.51 16.61 6.28
CA PRO A 130 -5.01 17.94 6.66
C PRO A 130 -3.50 17.95 6.97
N ALA A 131 -2.87 19.11 6.82
CA ALA A 131 -1.41 19.32 6.93
C ALA A 131 -0.80 18.91 8.29
N ASN A 132 -1.62 18.80 9.34
CA ASN A 132 -1.17 18.26 10.62
C ASN A 132 -0.88 16.75 10.58
N GLY A 133 -1.13 16.07 9.45
CA GLY A 133 -0.87 14.65 9.25
C GLY A 133 -1.75 13.72 10.08
N ARG A 134 -2.94 14.15 10.49
CA ARG A 134 -3.82 13.39 11.41
C ARG A 134 -5.25 13.26 10.88
N ILE A 135 -5.88 12.14 11.23
CA ILE A 135 -7.29 11.93 10.91
C ILE A 135 -8.13 13.03 11.59
N PRO A 136 -9.02 13.70 10.86
CA PRO A 136 -9.95 14.66 11.42
C PRO A 136 -10.83 14.05 12.53
N THR A 137 -11.26 14.90 13.46
CA THR A 137 -12.18 14.47 14.53
C THR A 137 -13.46 13.88 13.95
N LEU A 138 -13.85 12.72 14.46
CA LEU A 138 -15.09 12.06 14.04
C LEU A 138 -16.32 12.93 14.33
N THR A 139 -17.28 12.90 13.42
CA THR A 139 -18.62 13.46 13.66
C THR A 139 -19.34 12.71 14.78
N ASP A 140 -20.35 13.32 15.41
CA ASP A 140 -21.18 12.65 16.44
C ASP A 140 -21.81 11.36 15.90
N ALA A 141 -22.29 11.39 14.68
CA ALA A 141 -22.87 10.21 14.03
C ALA A 141 -21.85 9.08 13.85
N ALA A 142 -20.59 9.39 13.50
CA ALA A 142 -19.53 8.40 13.40
C ALA A 142 -19.12 7.85 14.78
N ARG A 143 -19.01 8.72 15.80
CA ARG A 143 -18.75 8.29 17.18
C ARG A 143 -19.83 7.34 17.69
N ASN A 144 -21.10 7.67 17.49
CA ASN A 144 -22.22 6.82 17.91
C ASN A 144 -22.19 5.45 17.19
N ARG A 145 -21.93 5.42 15.87
CA ARG A 145 -21.78 4.15 15.14
C ARG A 145 -20.64 3.30 15.71
N ASN A 146 -19.50 3.93 15.99
CA ASN A 146 -18.34 3.24 16.54
C ASN A 146 -18.64 2.66 17.92
N GLN A 147 -19.28 3.41 18.81
CA GLN A 147 -19.69 2.93 20.13
C GLN A 147 -20.65 1.72 20.04
N LEU A 148 -21.63 1.77 19.13
CA LEU A 148 -22.56 0.65 18.92
C LEU A 148 -21.84 -0.60 18.39
N ARG A 149 -20.88 -0.45 17.46
CA ARG A 149 -20.06 -1.56 16.96
C ARG A 149 -19.19 -2.16 18.06
N THR A 150 -18.51 -1.32 18.83
CA THR A 150 -17.67 -1.75 19.96
C THR A 150 -18.49 -2.51 20.99
N LYS A 151 -19.67 -1.99 21.35
CA LYS A 151 -20.58 -2.67 22.26
C LYS A 151 -21.01 -4.04 21.72
N ALA A 152 -21.47 -4.11 20.49
CA ALA A 152 -21.88 -5.37 19.86
C ALA A 152 -20.72 -6.39 19.80
N ALA A 153 -19.49 -5.94 19.52
CA ALA A 153 -18.32 -6.81 19.54
C ALA A 153 -17.99 -7.34 20.94
N GLN A 154 -18.11 -6.49 21.99
CA GLN A 154 -17.90 -6.89 23.39
C GLN A 154 -18.96 -7.89 23.87
N GLU A 155 -20.20 -7.72 23.43
CA GLU A 155 -21.30 -8.61 23.74
C GLU A 155 -21.27 -9.91 22.91
N ALA A 156 -20.32 -10.03 21.97
CA ALA A 156 -20.20 -11.15 21.02
C ALA A 156 -21.55 -11.45 20.32
N ALA A 157 -22.23 -10.39 19.86
CA ALA A 157 -23.62 -10.42 19.38
C ALA A 157 -23.83 -11.31 18.14
N GLY A 158 -22.74 -11.68 17.44
CA GLY A 158 -22.79 -12.60 16.30
C GLY A 158 -21.51 -12.53 15.47
N VAL A 159 -21.39 -13.37 14.45
CA VAL A 159 -20.24 -13.40 13.54
C VAL A 159 -20.14 -12.12 12.68
N GLU A 160 -21.27 -11.49 12.42
CA GLU A 160 -21.38 -10.26 11.62
C GLU A 160 -20.75 -9.03 12.28
N VAL A 161 -20.51 -9.06 13.59
CA VAL A 161 -19.82 -7.97 14.31
C VAL A 161 -18.30 -8.16 14.34
N ARG A 162 -17.80 -9.31 13.89
CA ARG A 162 -16.37 -9.54 13.77
C ARG A 162 -15.79 -8.78 12.57
N PRO A 163 -14.53 -8.33 12.65
CA PRO A 163 -13.85 -7.70 11.52
C PRO A 163 -13.89 -8.58 10.27
N LEU A 164 -13.98 -7.97 9.08
CA LEU A 164 -14.01 -8.70 7.82
C LEU A 164 -12.72 -9.50 7.58
N SER A 165 -11.60 -9.05 8.11
CA SER A 165 -10.31 -9.76 8.07
C SER A 165 -10.32 -11.03 8.90
N GLU A 166 -10.89 -11.00 10.11
CA GLU A 166 -11.06 -12.19 10.96
C GLU A 166 -12.00 -13.22 10.31
N ARG A 167 -12.97 -12.75 9.53
CA ARG A 167 -13.90 -13.59 8.76
C ARG A 167 -13.36 -14.03 7.40
N CYS A 168 -12.13 -13.68 7.05
CA CYS A 168 -11.49 -13.94 5.76
C CYS A 168 -12.31 -13.45 4.55
N ILE A 169 -13.08 -12.36 4.72
CA ILE A 169 -13.88 -11.74 3.64
C ILE A 169 -13.07 -10.67 2.93
N MET A 170 -12.32 -9.84 3.68
CA MET A 170 -11.42 -8.83 3.15
C MET A 170 -10.17 -8.75 4.03
N GLY A 171 -9.03 -8.50 3.41
CA GLY A 171 -7.80 -8.22 4.14
C GLY A 171 -7.81 -6.86 4.85
N PHE A 172 -6.96 -6.71 5.84
CA PHE A 172 -6.88 -5.46 6.61
C PHE A 172 -6.13 -4.33 5.86
N ASN A 173 -5.41 -4.65 4.79
CA ASN A 173 -4.63 -3.71 3.97
C ASN A 173 -5.00 -3.71 2.48
N SER A 174 -5.86 -4.64 2.03
CA SER A 174 -6.22 -4.77 0.62
C SER A 174 -7.11 -3.64 0.09
N GLY A 175 -7.78 -2.94 1.00
CA GLY A 175 -8.62 -1.80 0.61
C GLY A 175 -9.96 -2.16 -0.04
N PRO A 176 -10.56 -1.20 -0.79
CA PRO A 176 -10.12 0.18 -0.89
C PRO A 176 -10.38 1.02 0.37
N PRO A 177 -9.51 1.94 0.75
CA PRO A 177 -8.18 2.23 0.19
C PRO A 177 -7.11 1.22 0.64
N MET A 178 -6.00 1.11 -0.11
CA MET A 178 -4.84 0.32 0.26
C MET A 178 -4.01 1.05 1.32
N ILE A 179 -3.57 0.34 2.36
CA ILE A 179 -2.76 0.92 3.44
C ILE A 179 -1.65 -0.07 3.80
N PRO A 180 -0.39 0.37 3.92
CA PRO A 180 0.71 -0.48 4.38
C PRO A 180 0.42 -1.12 5.73
N SER A 181 0.81 -2.38 5.88
CA SER A 181 0.56 -3.14 7.10
C SER A 181 1.69 -4.12 7.42
N ALA A 182 1.43 -5.04 8.33
CA ALA A 182 2.43 -5.96 8.86
C ALA A 182 3.01 -6.93 7.81
N TYR A 183 2.24 -7.30 6.77
CA TYR A 183 2.66 -8.23 5.70
C TYR A 183 1.68 -8.21 4.53
N ASN A 184 2.03 -8.89 3.43
CA ASN A 184 1.22 -9.00 2.21
C ASN A 184 0.92 -7.62 1.59
N ASN A 185 1.96 -6.82 1.40
CA ASN A 185 1.87 -5.44 0.91
C ASN A 185 2.12 -5.34 -0.61
N ASN A 186 1.93 -6.43 -1.34
CA ASN A 186 2.05 -6.39 -2.80
C ASN A 186 0.67 -6.25 -3.46
N VAL A 187 0.64 -5.49 -4.55
CA VAL A 187 -0.51 -5.34 -5.42
C VAL A 187 -0.10 -5.58 -6.86
N GLN A 188 -0.85 -6.42 -7.56
CA GLN A 188 -0.74 -6.60 -9.00
C GLN A 188 -1.79 -5.74 -9.71
N LEU A 189 -1.34 -4.92 -10.65
CA LEU A 189 -2.23 -4.18 -11.54
C LEU A 189 -2.23 -4.83 -12.93
N VAL A 190 -3.44 -5.05 -13.47
CA VAL A 190 -3.65 -5.50 -14.85
C VAL A 190 -4.53 -4.47 -15.54
N GLN A 191 -4.09 -3.98 -16.69
CA GLN A 191 -4.73 -2.88 -17.40
C GLN A 191 -5.22 -3.33 -18.79
N THR A 192 -6.50 -3.08 -19.05
CA THR A 192 -7.11 -3.22 -20.37
C THR A 192 -7.83 -1.93 -20.75
N GLU A 193 -8.45 -1.87 -21.92
CA GLU A 193 -9.26 -0.72 -22.31
C GLU A 193 -10.56 -0.61 -21.50
N GLU A 194 -11.12 -1.76 -21.09
CA GLU A 194 -12.42 -1.84 -20.41
C GLU A 194 -12.28 -1.88 -18.89
N PHE A 195 -11.17 -2.41 -18.38
CA PHE A 195 -10.96 -2.63 -16.95
C PHE A 195 -9.53 -2.34 -16.52
N VAL A 196 -9.39 -1.91 -15.27
CA VAL A 196 -8.18 -2.08 -14.47
C VAL A 196 -8.50 -3.05 -13.34
N LEU A 197 -7.73 -4.12 -13.21
CA LEU A 197 -7.87 -5.07 -12.10
C LEU A 197 -6.80 -4.74 -11.05
N ILE A 198 -7.23 -4.55 -9.81
CA ILE A 198 -6.37 -4.35 -8.65
C ILE A 198 -6.43 -5.65 -7.85
N HIS A 199 -5.34 -6.41 -7.91
CA HIS A 199 -5.23 -7.71 -7.24
C HIS A 199 -4.24 -7.60 -6.08
N ASN A 200 -4.76 -7.54 -4.87
CA ASN A 200 -3.97 -7.48 -3.66
C ASN A 200 -3.53 -8.88 -3.22
N GLU A 201 -2.29 -8.99 -2.75
CA GLU A 201 -1.77 -10.23 -2.19
C GLU A 201 -2.60 -10.71 -0.98
N MET A 202 -3.00 -9.77 -0.12
CA MET A 202 -3.81 -10.08 1.06
C MET A 202 -5.18 -10.65 0.66
N VAL A 203 -5.43 -11.90 1.09
CA VAL A 203 -6.64 -12.71 0.86
C VAL A 203 -7.02 -12.85 -0.63
N HIS A 204 -6.05 -12.66 -1.54
CA HIS A 204 -6.23 -12.72 -3.01
C HIS A 204 -7.34 -11.79 -3.50
N ASN A 205 -7.49 -10.64 -2.87
CA ASN A 205 -8.59 -9.75 -3.18
C ASN A 205 -8.43 -9.13 -4.55
N ILE A 206 -9.43 -9.30 -5.43
CA ILE A 206 -9.44 -8.76 -6.80
C ILE A 206 -10.59 -7.76 -6.92
N ARG A 207 -10.24 -6.50 -7.15
CA ARG A 207 -11.19 -5.42 -7.38
C ARG A 207 -11.17 -5.00 -8.86
N PRO A 208 -12.24 -5.29 -9.63
CA PRO A 208 -12.38 -4.78 -10.99
C PRO A 208 -12.84 -3.32 -10.96
N VAL A 209 -12.10 -2.47 -11.66
CA VAL A 209 -12.43 -1.07 -11.92
C VAL A 209 -12.92 -0.96 -13.36
N LYS A 210 -14.19 -0.63 -13.57
CA LYS A 210 -14.75 -0.44 -14.92
C LYS A 210 -14.29 0.90 -15.49
N MET A 211 -13.69 0.87 -16.66
CA MET A 211 -13.23 2.09 -17.29
C MET A 211 -14.38 2.81 -18.00
N ASN A 212 -14.47 4.13 -17.77
CA ASN A 212 -15.41 5.04 -18.45
C ASN A 212 -16.90 4.67 -18.32
N ALA A 213 -17.28 3.94 -17.29
CA ALA A 213 -18.69 3.65 -17.03
C ALA A 213 -19.44 4.94 -16.67
N SER A 214 -20.69 5.05 -17.12
CA SER A 214 -21.50 6.27 -16.95
C SER A 214 -22.16 6.38 -15.58
N SER A 215 -22.27 5.27 -14.83
CA SER A 215 -22.90 5.24 -13.51
C SER A 215 -22.46 4.05 -12.69
N HIS A 216 -22.43 4.24 -11.38
CA HIS A 216 -22.25 3.16 -10.43
C HIS A 216 -23.48 2.26 -10.35
N LEU A 217 -23.25 0.99 -10.00
CA LEU A 217 -24.35 0.08 -9.63
C LEU A 217 -24.96 0.56 -8.30
N GLU A 218 -26.28 0.56 -8.21
CA GLU A 218 -26.96 0.93 -6.98
C GLU A 218 -27.11 -0.27 -6.02
N VAL A 219 -27.29 -1.46 -6.59
CA VAL A 219 -27.47 -2.71 -5.85
C VAL A 219 -26.89 -3.88 -6.66
N PRO A 220 -26.40 -4.96 -6.02
CA PRO A 220 -26.16 -5.09 -4.59
C PRO A 220 -24.98 -4.23 -4.09
N ARG A 221 -24.97 -3.89 -2.80
CA ARG A 221 -23.80 -3.32 -2.16
C ARG A 221 -22.70 -4.38 -2.04
N LYS A 222 -21.46 -3.95 -2.27
CA LYS A 222 -20.30 -4.86 -2.28
C LYS A 222 -19.34 -4.49 -1.14
N TRP A 223 -18.53 -5.47 -0.74
CA TRP A 223 -17.50 -5.24 0.28
C TRP A 223 -16.48 -4.18 -0.17
N GLU A 224 -16.02 -4.27 -1.42
CA GLU A 224 -15.06 -3.32 -2.01
C GLU A 224 -15.73 -2.13 -2.71
N GLY A 225 -17.05 -2.04 -2.62
CA GLY A 225 -17.81 -1.05 -3.37
C GLY A 225 -17.92 -1.36 -4.85
N ASP A 226 -18.35 -0.38 -5.64
CA ASP A 226 -18.42 -0.41 -7.10
C ASP A 226 -17.48 0.69 -7.63
N SER A 227 -16.42 0.29 -8.33
CA SER A 227 -15.35 1.18 -8.77
C SER A 227 -15.47 1.50 -10.25
N ILE A 228 -15.39 2.79 -10.58
CA ILE A 228 -15.34 3.31 -11.94
C ILE A 228 -14.05 4.09 -12.11
N GLY A 229 -13.30 3.81 -13.18
CA GLY A 229 -12.05 4.47 -13.52
C GLY A 229 -12.18 5.37 -14.76
N ARG A 230 -11.39 6.42 -14.77
CA ARG A 230 -11.15 7.26 -15.95
C ARG A 230 -9.71 7.75 -15.95
N TRP A 231 -9.20 8.04 -17.11
CA TRP A 231 -7.90 8.67 -17.24
C TRP A 231 -8.06 10.19 -17.37
N GLU A 232 -7.35 10.92 -16.53
CA GLU A 232 -7.17 12.37 -16.64
C GLU A 232 -5.69 12.64 -16.94
N ALA A 233 -5.38 13.00 -18.19
CA ALA A 233 -4.02 13.02 -18.69
C ALA A 233 -3.30 11.67 -18.39
N ASP A 234 -2.24 11.67 -17.60
CA ASP A 234 -1.45 10.49 -17.25
C ASP A 234 -1.80 9.92 -15.84
N THR A 235 -2.89 10.38 -15.25
CA THR A 235 -3.36 9.91 -13.95
C THR A 235 -4.64 9.07 -14.11
N LEU A 236 -4.63 7.86 -13.56
CA LEU A 236 -5.83 7.06 -13.40
C LEU A 236 -6.58 7.53 -12.16
N ILE A 237 -7.81 8.02 -12.33
CA ILE A 237 -8.72 8.37 -11.25
C ILE A 237 -9.75 7.26 -11.10
N ILE A 238 -9.92 6.77 -9.88
CA ILE A 238 -10.90 5.74 -9.53
C ILE A 238 -11.87 6.29 -8.51
N GLU A 239 -13.15 6.30 -8.84
CA GLU A 239 -14.22 6.62 -7.93
C GLU A 239 -14.90 5.33 -7.46
N THR A 240 -15.04 5.18 -6.15
CA THR A 240 -15.70 4.00 -5.56
C THR A 240 -16.83 4.43 -4.63
N ARG A 241 -17.99 3.81 -4.85
CA ARG A 241 -19.22 4.01 -4.06
C ARG A 241 -19.88 2.67 -3.75
N ASN A 242 -21.05 2.71 -3.19
CA ASN A 242 -21.92 1.56 -2.98
C ASN A 242 -21.28 0.46 -2.12
N PHE A 243 -20.55 0.87 -1.10
CA PHE A 243 -19.95 -0.04 -0.12
C PHE A 243 -21.00 -0.74 0.74
N ALA A 244 -20.71 -1.98 1.13
CA ALA A 244 -21.44 -2.62 2.21
C ALA A 244 -21.24 -1.84 3.52
N ARG A 245 -22.23 -1.94 4.43
CA ARG A 245 -22.22 -1.17 5.69
C ARG A 245 -20.99 -1.52 6.56
N GLU A 246 -20.54 -2.75 6.47
CA GLU A 246 -19.48 -3.32 7.28
C GLU A 246 -18.08 -2.88 6.81
N THR A 247 -17.96 -2.38 5.59
CA THR A 247 -16.69 -1.97 4.96
C THR A 247 -16.30 -0.51 5.28
N ALA A 248 -16.79 0.03 6.36
CA ALA A 248 -16.59 1.44 6.67
C ALA A 248 -15.13 1.75 7.05
N PHE A 249 -14.34 2.26 6.13
CA PHE A 249 -13.01 2.79 6.43
C PHE A 249 -13.11 4.03 7.32
N GLY A 250 -12.23 4.13 8.33
CA GLY A 250 -12.16 5.30 9.20
C GLY A 250 -13.46 5.63 9.96
N ASN A 251 -14.29 4.62 10.28
CA ASN A 251 -15.62 4.79 10.87
C ASN A 251 -16.64 5.53 9.98
N SER A 252 -16.43 5.55 8.68
CA SER A 252 -17.39 6.05 7.70
C SER A 252 -18.66 5.17 7.65
N SER A 253 -19.55 5.40 6.73
CA SER A 253 -20.81 4.67 6.59
C SER A 253 -20.94 4.05 5.21
N ALA A 254 -22.06 3.36 4.97
CA ALA A 254 -22.42 2.86 3.66
C ALA A 254 -22.55 3.96 2.57
N ASN A 255 -22.50 5.23 2.95
CA ASN A 255 -22.48 6.39 2.04
C ASN A 255 -21.06 6.87 1.75
N MET A 256 -20.03 6.10 2.13
CA MET A 256 -18.65 6.42 1.83
C MET A 256 -18.47 6.64 0.33
N TYR A 257 -17.78 7.70 0.00
CA TYR A 257 -17.23 7.98 -1.32
C TYR A 257 -15.71 7.94 -1.20
N LEU A 258 -15.07 7.23 -2.08
CA LEU A 258 -13.63 7.15 -2.14
C LEU A 258 -13.17 7.55 -3.54
N GLU A 259 -12.19 8.42 -3.61
CA GLU A 259 -11.43 8.72 -4.81
C GLU A 259 -10.00 8.22 -4.61
N GLU A 260 -9.48 7.50 -5.59
CA GLU A 260 -8.10 7.01 -5.61
C GLU A 260 -7.43 7.47 -6.89
N LYS A 261 -6.15 7.78 -6.82
CA LYS A 261 -5.34 8.22 -7.95
C LYS A 261 -4.10 7.35 -8.07
N PHE A 262 -3.78 6.96 -9.30
CA PHE A 262 -2.55 6.25 -9.66
C PHE A 262 -1.85 6.98 -10.79
N TRP A 263 -0.55 7.19 -10.66
CA TRP A 263 0.28 7.80 -11.71
C TRP A 263 1.70 7.25 -11.65
N MET A 264 2.37 7.15 -12.79
CA MET A 264 3.78 6.81 -12.82
C MET A 264 4.62 8.03 -12.43
N ILE A 265 5.50 7.88 -11.46
CA ILE A 265 6.51 8.88 -11.10
C ILE A 265 7.71 8.70 -12.02
N ASP A 266 8.14 7.46 -12.21
CA ASP A 266 9.16 7.01 -13.15
C ASP A 266 8.83 5.59 -13.64
N ALA A 267 9.75 4.92 -14.33
CA ALA A 267 9.51 3.58 -14.89
C ALA A 267 9.26 2.49 -13.83
N ASP A 268 9.78 2.67 -12.62
CA ASP A 268 9.78 1.69 -11.54
C ASP A 268 9.02 2.15 -10.29
N THR A 269 8.47 3.38 -10.30
CA THR A 269 7.76 3.97 -9.16
C THR A 269 6.35 4.41 -9.55
N LEU A 270 5.36 3.92 -8.80
CA LEU A 270 3.95 4.25 -8.96
C LEU A 270 3.48 5.11 -7.78
N GLY A 271 2.96 6.29 -8.06
CA GLY A 271 2.28 7.12 -7.07
C GLY A 271 0.87 6.61 -6.80
N TYR A 272 0.46 6.62 -5.53
CA TYR A 272 -0.89 6.31 -5.09
C TYR A 272 -1.39 7.32 -4.06
N GLU A 273 -2.59 7.83 -4.27
CA GLU A 273 -3.27 8.78 -3.38
C GLU A 273 -4.74 8.39 -3.21
N PHE A 274 -5.29 8.63 -2.03
CA PHE A 274 -6.73 8.56 -1.81
C PHE A 274 -7.22 9.65 -0.86
#